data_381f5bb66628261105ce7adef961968a
#
_entry.id   381f5bb66628261105ce7adef961968a
#
_cell.length_a   1.000
_cell.length_b   1.000
_cell.length_c   1.000
_cell.angle_alpha   90.00
_cell.angle_beta   90.00
_cell.angle_gamma   90.00
#
_symmetry.space_group_name_H-M   'P 1'
#
loop_
_entity.id
_entity.type
_entity.pdbx_description
1 polymer ?
#
loop_
_entity_poly.entity_id
_entity_poly.type
_entity_poly.pdbx_seq_one_letter_code
_entity_poly.pdbx_strand_id
1 'polypeptide(L)'
;MAKILIIDDEEQLRKLLARIIALEGYEVAEAADCAGGLRMLRRYEPDVVLCDVKLPDGNGVEMVERIKQAMPSAEVILLTAYGNIPDGVQAIKNGAFDYITKGLSLIHISEPTRLALIS
;
A
#
# COMPACT_ATOMS: atom_id res chain seq x y z
N MET A 1 -10.51 14.79 -1.07
CA MET A 1 -10.65 13.33 -1.16
C MET A 1 -9.28 12.70 -1.18
N ALA A 2 -9.05 11.70 -0.36
CA ALA A 2 -7.74 11.06 -0.31
C ALA A 2 -7.46 10.24 -1.56
N LYS A 3 -6.22 10.25 -2.00
CA LYS A 3 -5.72 9.49 -3.14
C LYS A 3 -4.92 8.30 -2.64
N ILE A 4 -5.24 7.12 -3.12
CA ILE A 4 -4.59 5.88 -2.68
C ILE A 4 -3.95 5.20 -3.87
N LEU A 5 -2.67 4.85 -3.73
CA LEU A 5 -1.94 4.09 -4.74
C LEU A 5 -1.77 2.66 -4.23
N ILE A 6 -2.12 1.68 -5.06
CA ILE A 6 -1.95 0.26 -4.74
C ILE A 6 -0.85 -0.31 -5.61
N ILE A 7 0.18 -0.88 -4.98
CA ILE A 7 1.31 -1.51 -5.66
C ILE A 7 1.28 -3.01 -5.34
N ASP A 8 0.84 -3.82 -6.29
CA ASP A 8 0.71 -5.27 -6.13
C ASP A 8 0.76 -5.92 -7.51
N ASP A 9 1.54 -6.99 -7.67
CA ASP A 9 1.65 -7.68 -8.95
C ASP A 9 0.52 -8.69 -9.19
N GLU A 10 -0.26 -9.03 -8.17
CA GLU A 10 -1.43 -9.89 -8.32
C GLU A 10 -2.60 -9.05 -8.85
N GLU A 11 -2.85 -9.14 -10.15
CA GLU A 11 -3.85 -8.31 -10.80
C GLU A 11 -5.24 -8.44 -10.20
N GLN A 12 -5.68 -9.66 -9.93
CA GLN A 12 -7.02 -9.89 -9.39
C GLN A 12 -7.19 -9.26 -8.01
N LEU A 13 -6.21 -9.45 -7.14
CA LEU A 13 -6.24 -8.86 -5.79
C LEU A 13 -6.15 -7.35 -5.86
N ARG A 14 -5.25 -6.83 -6.67
CA ARG A 14 -5.08 -5.39 -6.84
C ARG A 14 -6.38 -4.72 -7.30
N LYS A 15 -7.05 -5.32 -8.29
CA LYS A 15 -8.31 -4.79 -8.80
C LYS A 15 -9.43 -4.89 -7.79
N LEU A 16 -9.47 -5.95 -7.00
CA LEU A 16 -10.45 -6.11 -5.94
C LEU A 16 -10.27 -5.03 -4.87
N LEU A 17 -9.03 -4.81 -4.43
CA LEU A 17 -8.73 -3.77 -3.45
C LEU A 17 -9.08 -2.38 -3.99
N ALA A 18 -8.74 -2.12 -5.25
CA ALA A 18 -9.04 -0.84 -5.89
C ALA A 18 -10.55 -0.59 -5.89
N ARG A 19 -11.33 -1.62 -6.19
CA ARG A 19 -12.79 -1.51 -6.22
C ARG A 19 -13.38 -1.25 -4.82
N ILE A 20 -12.91 -1.99 -3.83
CA ILE A 20 -13.39 -1.84 -2.45
C ILE A 20 -13.09 -0.42 -1.96
N ILE A 21 -11.87 0.05 -2.17
CA ILE A 21 -11.43 1.37 -1.70
C ILE A 21 -12.17 2.48 -2.44
N ALA A 22 -12.37 2.32 -3.73
CA ALA A 22 -13.13 3.30 -4.53
C ALA A 22 -14.59 3.42 -4.05
N LEU A 23 -15.18 2.31 -3.63
CA LEU A 23 -16.55 2.31 -3.10
C LEU A 23 -16.67 3.08 -1.79
N GLU A 24 -15.56 3.22 -1.05
CA GLU A 24 -15.52 4.02 0.17
C GLU A 24 -15.34 5.52 -0.11
N GLY A 25 -15.25 5.92 -1.37
CA GLY A 25 -15.16 7.32 -1.77
C GLY A 25 -13.75 7.85 -2.01
N TYR A 26 -12.74 6.98 -2.04
CA TYR A 26 -11.36 7.40 -2.30
C TYR A 26 -11.03 7.30 -3.79
N GLU A 27 -10.10 8.15 -4.24
CA GLU A 27 -9.49 7.99 -5.56
C GLU A 27 -8.43 6.91 -5.46
N VAL A 28 -8.32 6.07 -6.50
CA VAL A 28 -7.40 4.94 -6.50
C VAL A 28 -6.61 4.91 -7.80
N ALA A 29 -5.30 4.68 -7.67
CA ALA A 29 -4.43 4.36 -8.80
C ALA A 29 -3.74 3.03 -8.51
N GLU A 30 -3.23 2.37 -9.54
CA GLU A 30 -2.65 1.04 -9.44
C GLU A 30 -1.28 0.98 -10.12
N ALA A 31 -0.41 0.14 -9.56
CA ALA A 31 0.86 -0.20 -10.18
C ALA A 31 1.16 -1.68 -9.90
N ALA A 32 1.87 -2.33 -10.81
CA ALA A 32 2.13 -3.76 -10.71
C ALA A 32 3.53 -4.10 -10.20
N ASP A 33 4.41 -3.12 -10.09
CA ASP A 33 5.80 -3.33 -9.71
C ASP A 33 6.38 -2.09 -9.04
N CYS A 34 7.62 -2.20 -8.57
CA CYS A 34 8.30 -1.09 -7.89
C CYS A 34 8.49 0.12 -8.81
N ALA A 35 8.96 -0.12 -10.03
CA ALA A 35 9.21 0.96 -10.98
C ALA A 35 7.93 1.71 -11.31
N GLY A 36 6.84 0.98 -11.57
CA GLY A 36 5.53 1.57 -11.83
C GLY A 36 5.01 2.34 -10.63
N GLY A 37 5.21 1.79 -9.43
CA GLY A 37 4.82 2.44 -8.18
C GLY A 37 5.53 3.76 -7.98
N LEU A 38 6.83 3.82 -8.21
CA LEU A 38 7.59 5.06 -8.07
C LEU A 38 7.21 6.10 -9.12
N ARG A 39 6.93 5.67 -10.35
CA ARG A 39 6.43 6.59 -11.38
C ARG A 39 5.08 7.18 -10.97
N MET A 40 4.17 6.34 -10.49
CA MET A 40 2.85 6.81 -10.06
C MET A 40 2.94 7.70 -8.83
N LEU A 41 3.88 7.43 -7.93
CA LEU A 41 4.10 8.27 -6.75
C LEU A 41 4.33 9.73 -7.16
N ARG A 42 5.18 9.93 -8.17
CA ARG A 42 5.54 11.27 -8.64
C ARG A 42 4.41 11.96 -9.39
N ARG A 43 3.66 11.20 -10.19
CA ARG A 43 2.58 11.73 -11.03
C ARG A 43 1.29 11.95 -10.27
N TYR A 44 0.94 10.99 -9.45
CA TYR A 44 -0.37 10.94 -8.81
C TYR A 44 -0.37 11.65 -7.45
N GLU A 45 0.78 11.69 -6.79
CA GLU A 45 0.94 12.29 -5.46
C GLU A 45 -0.07 11.73 -4.46
N PRO A 46 -0.03 10.39 -4.22
CA PRO A 46 -1.00 9.76 -3.33
C PRO A 46 -0.81 10.19 -1.88
N ASP A 47 -1.89 10.17 -1.13
CA ASP A 47 -1.86 10.38 0.32
C ASP A 47 -1.47 9.10 1.06
N VAL A 48 -1.87 7.95 0.50
CA VAL A 48 -1.63 6.62 1.07
C VAL A 48 -1.17 5.68 -0.03
N VAL A 49 -0.18 4.85 0.30
CA VAL A 49 0.31 3.80 -0.59
C VAL A 49 0.11 2.45 0.09
N LEU A 50 -0.60 1.54 -0.58
CA LEU A 50 -0.68 0.14 -0.18
C LEU A 50 0.33 -0.62 -1.03
N CYS A 51 1.33 -1.21 -0.41
CA CYS A 51 2.44 -1.83 -1.14
C CYS A 51 2.64 -3.29 -0.71
N ASP A 52 2.65 -4.19 -1.69
CA ASP A 52 2.96 -5.60 -1.45
C ASP A 52 4.44 -5.78 -1.12
N VAL A 53 4.75 -6.78 -0.32
CA VAL A 53 6.13 -7.14 0.03
C VAL A 53 6.86 -7.72 -1.19
N LYS A 54 6.23 -8.68 -1.87
CA LYS A 54 6.85 -9.36 -3.00
C LYS A 54 6.43 -8.72 -4.30
N LEU A 55 7.37 -8.09 -4.97
CA LEU A 55 7.16 -7.47 -6.27
C LEU A 55 8.18 -8.04 -7.26
N PRO A 56 7.85 -8.04 -8.57
CA PRO A 56 8.73 -8.68 -9.56
C PRO A 56 10.12 -8.05 -9.63
N ASP A 57 10.23 -6.77 -9.34
CA ASP A 57 11.47 -6.01 -9.46
C ASP A 57 11.99 -5.48 -8.13
N GLY A 58 11.51 -6.03 -7.00
CA GLY A 58 12.01 -5.57 -5.71
C GLY A 58 11.18 -6.05 -4.53
N ASN A 59 11.33 -5.36 -3.42
CA ASN A 59 10.75 -5.73 -2.14
C ASN A 59 10.03 -4.53 -1.54
N GLY A 60 8.80 -4.77 -1.08
CA GLY A 60 7.97 -3.73 -0.48
C GLY A 60 8.54 -3.12 0.79
N VAL A 61 9.28 -3.91 1.58
CA VAL A 61 9.91 -3.40 2.81
C VAL A 61 10.91 -2.30 2.47
N GLU A 62 11.73 -2.50 1.43
CA GLU A 62 12.65 -1.49 0.94
C GLU A 62 11.92 -0.32 0.27
N MET A 63 10.82 -0.62 -0.40
CA MET A 63 9.99 0.42 -1.04
C MET A 63 9.44 1.43 -0.03
N VAL A 64 9.12 1.00 1.18
CA VAL A 64 8.66 1.92 2.23
C VAL A 64 9.67 3.06 2.41
N GLU A 65 10.94 2.71 2.55
CA GLU A 65 12.00 3.70 2.75
C GLU A 65 12.13 4.62 1.55
N ARG A 66 12.11 4.04 0.33
CA ARG A 66 12.20 4.82 -0.90
C ARG A 66 11.03 5.78 -1.08
N ILE A 67 9.83 5.32 -0.76
CA ILE A 67 8.62 6.17 -0.84
C ILE A 67 8.70 7.31 0.16
N LYS A 68 9.10 7.02 1.39
CA LYS A 68 9.20 8.05 2.43
C LYS A 68 10.30 9.07 2.12
N GLN A 69 11.36 8.66 1.44
CA GLN A 69 12.41 9.60 0.99
C GLN A 69 11.90 10.50 -0.14
N ALA A 70 11.17 9.91 -1.08
CA ALA A 70 10.65 10.65 -2.24
C ALA A 70 9.47 11.55 -1.90
N MET A 71 8.61 11.09 -1.00
CA MET A 71 7.39 11.80 -0.62
C MET A 71 7.07 11.55 0.86
N PRO A 72 7.70 12.30 1.77
CA PRO A 72 7.50 12.09 3.22
C PRO A 72 6.06 12.23 3.69
N SER A 73 5.23 12.97 2.96
CA SER A 73 3.83 13.18 3.32
C SER A 73 2.93 11.97 3.01
N ALA A 74 3.39 11.06 2.15
CA ALA A 74 2.62 9.85 1.84
C ALA A 74 2.78 8.82 2.95
N GLU A 75 1.66 8.29 3.43
CA GLU A 75 1.68 7.20 4.39
C GLU A 75 1.70 5.86 3.66
N VAL A 76 2.49 4.91 4.16
CA VAL A 76 2.64 3.61 3.53
C VAL A 76 2.09 2.51 4.42
N ILE A 77 1.24 1.67 3.86
CA ILE A 77 0.77 0.45 4.51
C ILE A 77 1.28 -0.73 3.71
N LEU A 78 2.01 -1.62 4.36
CA LEU A 78 2.57 -2.79 3.72
C LEU A 78 1.55 -3.93 3.71
N LEU A 79 1.43 -4.62 2.58
CA LEU A 79 0.61 -5.83 2.47
C LEU A 79 1.56 -7.03 2.58
N THR A 80 1.42 -7.81 3.64
CA THR A 80 2.30 -8.96 3.90
C THR A 80 1.57 -10.27 3.71
N ALA A 81 2.31 -11.33 3.42
CA ALA A 81 1.76 -12.68 3.45
C ALA A 81 1.39 -13.05 4.87
N TYR A 82 0.38 -13.91 5.01
CA TYR A 82 -0.06 -14.39 6.31
C TYR A 82 1.12 -14.99 7.09
N GLY A 83 1.29 -14.56 8.33
CA GLY A 83 2.36 -15.06 9.20
C GLY A 83 3.70 -14.38 9.05
N ASN A 84 3.86 -13.43 8.12
CA ASN A 84 5.13 -12.74 7.90
C ASN A 84 5.26 -11.47 8.75
N ILE A 85 5.26 -11.66 10.07
CA ILE A 85 5.36 -10.56 11.04
C ILE A 85 6.70 -9.82 10.96
N PRO A 86 7.87 -10.53 10.77
CA PRO A 86 9.16 -9.81 10.67
C PRO A 86 9.21 -8.76 9.58
N ASP A 87 8.60 -9.00 8.41
CA ASP A 87 8.55 -8.01 7.34
C ASP A 87 7.72 -6.80 7.75
N GLY A 88 6.60 -7.02 8.44
CA GLY A 88 5.77 -5.94 8.94
C GLY A 88 6.51 -5.07 9.95
N VAL A 89 7.21 -5.69 10.88
CA VAL A 89 8.01 -4.98 11.89
C VAL A 89 9.11 -4.16 11.22
N GLN A 90 9.82 -4.74 10.26
CA GLN A 90 10.86 -4.02 9.55
C GLN A 90 10.31 -2.85 8.75
N ALA A 91 9.13 -3.02 8.15
CA ALA A 91 8.46 -1.94 7.42
C ALA A 91 8.15 -0.75 8.33
N ILE A 92 7.67 -1.01 9.55
CA ILE A 92 7.41 0.05 10.53
C ILE A 92 8.71 0.79 10.87
N LYS A 93 9.81 0.07 11.07
CA LYS A 93 11.12 0.68 11.33
C LYS A 93 11.60 1.54 10.16
N ASN A 94 11.23 1.16 8.93
CA ASN A 94 11.59 1.91 7.73
C ASN A 94 10.67 3.11 7.48
N GLY A 95 9.65 3.30 8.30
CA GLY A 95 8.76 4.45 8.22
C GLY A 95 7.34 4.18 7.76
N ALA A 96 6.93 2.90 7.63
CA ALA A 96 5.55 2.57 7.29
C ALA A 96 4.61 2.96 8.43
N PHE A 97 3.40 3.39 8.07
CA PHE A 97 2.36 3.69 9.03
C PHE A 97 1.88 2.41 9.71
N ASP A 98 1.70 1.34 8.94
CA ASP A 98 1.17 0.08 9.43
C ASP A 98 1.46 -1.04 8.43
N TYR A 99 1.10 -2.25 8.77
CA TYR A 99 1.09 -3.37 7.84
C TYR A 99 -0.18 -4.18 8.03
N ILE A 100 -0.62 -4.84 6.96
CA ILE A 100 -1.84 -5.66 6.95
C ILE A 100 -1.47 -6.99 6.31
N THR A 101 -1.87 -8.09 6.94
CA THR A 101 -1.67 -9.42 6.34
C THR A 101 -2.75 -9.67 5.29
N LYS A 102 -2.37 -10.33 4.20
CA LYS A 102 -3.30 -10.74 3.15
C LYS A 102 -4.26 -11.81 3.69
N GLY A 103 -5.29 -12.12 2.93
CA GLY A 103 -6.30 -13.10 3.33
C GLY A 103 -7.44 -12.45 4.11
N LEU A 104 -7.81 -13.02 5.25
CA LEU A 104 -8.94 -12.52 6.04
C LEU A 104 -8.79 -11.07 6.46
N SER A 105 -7.56 -10.62 6.67
CA SER A 105 -7.30 -9.23 7.06
C SER A 105 -7.70 -8.22 5.99
N LEU A 106 -7.75 -8.62 4.74
CA LEU A 106 -8.15 -7.72 3.65
C LEU A 106 -9.61 -7.26 3.77
N ILE A 107 -10.45 -8.04 4.43
CA ILE A 107 -11.84 -7.68 4.66
C ILE A 107 -11.90 -6.42 5.52
N HIS A 108 -10.96 -6.26 6.43
CA HIS A 108 -10.92 -5.14 7.36
C HIS A 108 -10.40 -3.85 6.75
N ILE A 109 -9.78 -3.92 5.58
CA ILE A 109 -9.24 -2.71 4.94
C ILE A 109 -10.35 -1.75 4.52
N SER A 110 -11.56 -2.26 4.30
CA SER A 110 -12.72 -1.45 3.96
C SER A 110 -13.42 -0.86 5.18
N GLU A 111 -13.00 -1.21 6.39
CA GLU A 111 -13.60 -0.66 7.60
C GLU A 111 -13.26 0.82 7.73
N PRO A 112 -14.28 1.68 7.97
CA PRO A 112 -14.06 3.12 8.05
C PRO A 112 -13.01 3.53 9.08
N THR A 113 -12.95 2.83 10.22
CA THR A 113 -11.99 3.15 11.28
C THR A 113 -10.55 3.02 10.82
N ARG A 114 -10.24 1.96 10.04
CA ARG A 114 -8.87 1.72 9.58
C ARG A 114 -8.41 2.80 8.61
N LEU A 115 -9.25 3.11 7.64
CA LEU A 115 -8.92 4.14 6.65
C LEU A 115 -8.98 5.55 7.23
N ALA A 116 -9.86 5.79 8.20
CA ALA A 116 -9.98 7.09 8.85
C ALA A 116 -8.72 7.49 9.63
N LEU A 117 -7.98 6.51 10.16
CA LEU A 117 -6.72 6.78 10.86
C LEU A 117 -5.66 7.32 9.93
N ILE A 118 -5.77 7.05 8.64
CA ILE A 118 -4.79 7.42 7.62
C ILE A 118 -5.22 8.71 6.93
N SER A 119 -6.49 8.85 6.70
CA SER A 119 -7.02 10.02 5.99
C SER A 119 -7.38 11.15 6.94
#